data_b44d03a0840062de9701765e4bbecc2e
#
_entry.id   b44d03a0840062de9701765e4bbecc2e
#
_cell.length_a   1.000
_cell.length_b   1.000
_cell.length_c   1.000
_cell.angle_alpha   90.00
_cell.angle_beta   90.00
_cell.angle_gamma   90.00
#
_symmetry.space_group_name_H-M   'P 1'
#
loop_
_entity.id
_entity.type
_entity.pdbx_description
1 polymer ?
#
loop_
_entity_poly.entity_id
_entity_poly.type
_entity_poly.pdbx_seq_one_letter_code
_entity_poly.pdbx_strand_id
1 'polypeptide(L)'
;MKFFINGRFLSQKLTGVQRYAAEIVKAIDVLLASEQTPASLRNADWQLLTPVDASEQLQLERIKIRAVGRLRGHAWDQIDLARAAAGGRLISLANSGPVFHRDHIVVIHDAQVFRRPDFFNWRYLAVHRTMGRLLARHASIATVSAFSRKELAEVLNLSATAIPVFPNSAEHFARTKPDPDIIARLGVQPQKFFLFVGSKTKNKNLSIAIRAVQLLDRADVPLVIVGGDNSKVFQDNSGDGVSGLLLAGRLTDGEIAALYAHASAFVFPSLYEGFGVPPLEAMIFGCPVIASTADAVVETCADAAAYFDANDAESLKQLMLERLAIGAISDQERRRQQERVAFFSWQKSAKSLLDHLAPSANIASAA
;
A
#
# COMPACT_ATOMS: atom_id res chain seq x y z
N MET A 1 22.40 -21.59 -3.96
CA MET A 1 21.08 -21.42 -3.39
C MET A 1 20.13 -20.84 -4.45
N LYS A 2 18.86 -21.19 -4.46
CA LYS A 2 17.89 -20.65 -5.40
C LYS A 2 16.83 -19.86 -4.64
N PHE A 3 16.52 -18.66 -5.13
CA PHE A 3 15.45 -17.81 -4.61
C PHE A 3 14.42 -17.59 -5.71
N PHE A 4 13.17 -17.80 -5.36
CA PHE A 4 12.05 -17.56 -6.24
C PHE A 4 11.15 -16.48 -5.66
N ILE A 5 10.70 -15.56 -6.51
CA ILE A 5 9.74 -14.53 -6.14
C ILE A 5 8.43 -14.82 -6.86
N ASN A 6 7.32 -14.77 -6.13
CA ASN A 6 5.99 -14.91 -6.68
C ASN A 6 5.61 -13.66 -7.48
N GLY A 7 5.60 -13.76 -8.81
CA GLY A 7 5.31 -12.68 -9.74
C GLY A 7 3.83 -12.55 -10.14
N ARG A 8 2.90 -13.23 -9.46
CA ARG A 8 1.46 -13.14 -9.78
C ARG A 8 0.92 -11.71 -9.73
N PHE A 9 1.51 -10.85 -8.92
CA PHE A 9 1.10 -9.45 -8.82
C PHE A 9 1.17 -8.69 -10.16
N LEU A 10 2.00 -9.14 -11.11
CA LEU A 10 2.13 -8.54 -12.46
C LEU A 10 0.96 -8.88 -13.38
N SER A 11 0.12 -9.88 -13.05
CA SER A 11 -1.11 -10.21 -13.77
C SER A 11 -2.36 -9.59 -13.13
N GLN A 12 -2.19 -8.77 -12.12
CA GLN A 12 -3.28 -8.17 -11.36
C GLN A 12 -3.36 -6.67 -11.61
N LYS A 13 -4.55 -6.11 -11.40
CA LYS A 13 -4.74 -4.66 -11.44
C LYS A 13 -3.86 -3.98 -10.39
N LEU A 14 -3.15 -2.93 -10.78
CA LEU A 14 -2.27 -2.19 -9.89
C LEU A 14 -3.05 -1.58 -8.73
N THR A 15 -2.66 -1.95 -7.51
CA THR A 15 -3.10 -1.36 -6.24
C THR A 15 -1.86 -1.17 -5.34
N GLY A 16 -2.03 -0.66 -4.13
CA GLY A 16 -0.91 -0.51 -3.18
C GLY A 16 -0.14 -1.80 -2.92
N VAL A 17 -0.82 -2.96 -2.88
CA VAL A 17 -0.19 -4.27 -2.66
C VAL A 17 0.68 -4.69 -3.86
N GLN A 18 0.21 -4.52 -5.09
CA GLN A 18 0.98 -4.83 -6.29
C GLN A 18 2.15 -3.87 -6.46
N ARG A 19 1.94 -2.58 -6.16
CA ARG A 19 3.01 -1.58 -6.19
C ARG A 19 4.11 -1.90 -5.16
N TYR A 20 3.73 -2.27 -3.93
CA TYR A 20 4.69 -2.74 -2.92
C TYR A 20 5.54 -3.89 -3.46
N ALA A 21 4.91 -4.93 -4.02
CA ALA A 21 5.64 -6.08 -4.54
C ALA A 21 6.61 -5.69 -5.65
N ALA A 22 6.17 -4.85 -6.60
CA ALA A 22 7.01 -4.36 -7.70
C ALA A 22 8.21 -3.54 -7.19
N GLU A 23 8.00 -2.60 -6.27
CA GLU A 23 9.06 -1.74 -5.76
C GLU A 23 10.07 -2.51 -4.87
N ILE A 24 9.60 -3.47 -4.06
CA ILE A 24 10.50 -4.37 -3.29
C ILE A 24 11.34 -5.23 -4.23
N VAL A 25 10.76 -5.78 -5.31
CA VAL A 25 11.52 -6.58 -6.30
C VAL A 25 12.59 -5.73 -6.98
N LYS A 26 12.26 -4.50 -7.43
CA LYS A 26 13.24 -3.56 -7.99
C LYS A 26 14.34 -3.21 -7.00
N ALA A 27 13.99 -2.97 -5.73
CA ALA A 27 14.96 -2.64 -4.69
C ALA A 27 15.88 -3.84 -4.36
N ILE A 28 15.35 -5.06 -4.34
CA ILE A 28 16.17 -6.28 -4.22
C ILE A 28 17.14 -6.38 -5.39
N ASP A 29 16.66 -6.19 -6.62
CA ASP A 29 17.48 -6.29 -7.84
C ASP A 29 18.69 -5.33 -7.79
N VAL A 30 18.45 -4.08 -7.39
CA VAL A 30 19.51 -3.06 -7.17
C VAL A 30 20.47 -3.50 -6.06
N LEU A 31 19.96 -3.99 -4.93
CA LEU A 31 20.80 -4.42 -3.81
C LEU A 31 21.66 -5.64 -4.15
N LEU A 32 21.18 -6.56 -4.99
CA LEU A 32 21.95 -7.71 -5.46
C LEU A 32 23.13 -7.31 -6.35
N ALA A 33 23.15 -6.11 -6.92
CA ALA A 33 24.30 -5.56 -7.62
C ALA A 33 25.32 -4.91 -6.66
N SER A 34 24.92 -4.59 -5.42
CA SER A 34 25.75 -3.91 -4.43
C SER A 34 26.67 -4.86 -3.67
N GLU A 35 27.92 -4.46 -3.45
CA GLU A 35 28.87 -5.21 -2.60
C GLU A 35 28.48 -5.28 -1.12
N GLN A 36 27.56 -4.41 -0.68
CA GLN A 36 27.03 -4.43 0.68
C GLN A 36 26.11 -5.64 0.95
N THR A 37 25.61 -6.29 -0.11
CA THR A 37 24.82 -7.50 0.02
C THR A 37 25.73 -8.73 0.17
N PRO A 38 25.47 -9.64 1.14
CA PRO A 38 26.29 -10.83 1.34
C PRO A 38 26.46 -11.65 0.05
N ALA A 39 27.68 -12.15 -0.19
CA ALA A 39 28.02 -12.91 -1.40
C ALA A 39 27.11 -14.14 -1.60
N SER A 40 26.67 -14.78 -0.51
CA SER A 40 25.71 -15.91 -0.56
C SER A 40 24.39 -15.55 -1.21
N LEU A 41 23.93 -14.31 -1.09
CA LEU A 41 22.72 -13.79 -1.73
C LEU A 41 23.01 -13.26 -3.13
N ARG A 42 24.11 -12.48 -3.30
CA ARG A 42 24.49 -11.92 -4.61
C ARG A 42 24.75 -12.97 -5.68
N ASN A 43 25.38 -14.09 -5.29
CA ASN A 43 25.75 -15.18 -6.21
C ASN A 43 24.67 -16.28 -6.31
N ALA A 44 23.54 -16.10 -5.64
CA ALA A 44 22.41 -17.03 -5.74
C ALA A 44 21.67 -16.88 -7.09
N ASP A 45 20.94 -17.91 -7.48
CA ASP A 45 20.06 -17.87 -8.65
C ASP A 45 18.69 -17.28 -8.24
N TRP A 46 18.45 -16.02 -8.64
CA TRP A 46 17.21 -15.31 -8.35
C TRP A 46 16.27 -15.32 -9.55
N GLN A 47 15.03 -15.73 -9.34
CA GLN A 47 14.03 -15.81 -10.40
C GLN A 47 12.69 -15.20 -9.92
N LEU A 48 12.14 -14.30 -10.72
CA LEU A 48 10.74 -13.82 -10.62
C LEU A 48 9.88 -14.75 -11.48
N LEU A 49 9.08 -15.60 -10.85
CA LEU A 49 8.18 -16.52 -11.52
C LEU A 49 6.84 -15.85 -11.80
N THR A 50 6.46 -15.72 -13.06
CA THR A 50 5.24 -15.02 -13.46
C THR A 50 4.24 -15.96 -14.15
N PRO A 51 2.93 -15.69 -14.03
CA PRO A 51 1.96 -16.27 -14.95
C PRO A 51 2.25 -15.84 -16.40
N VAL A 52 1.82 -16.65 -17.37
CA VAL A 52 2.00 -16.34 -18.82
C VAL A 52 1.17 -15.13 -19.29
N ASP A 53 0.15 -14.74 -18.54
CA ASP A 53 -0.70 -13.58 -18.80
C ASP A 53 -0.28 -12.33 -17.99
N ALA A 54 0.94 -12.28 -17.46
CA ALA A 54 1.48 -11.10 -16.82
C ALA A 54 1.55 -9.94 -17.83
N SER A 55 0.86 -8.83 -17.50
CA SER A 55 0.72 -7.67 -18.39
C SER A 55 1.84 -6.64 -18.19
N GLU A 56 2.44 -6.59 -17.02
CA GLU A 56 3.57 -5.70 -16.71
C GLU A 56 4.89 -6.45 -16.78
N GLN A 57 5.91 -5.80 -17.35
CA GLN A 57 7.28 -6.29 -17.35
C GLN A 57 8.14 -5.35 -16.51
N LEU A 58 8.77 -5.90 -15.47
CA LEU A 58 9.80 -5.18 -14.73
C LEU A 58 11.12 -5.24 -15.51
N GLN A 59 11.87 -4.14 -15.52
CA GLN A 59 13.25 -4.15 -15.99
C GLN A 59 14.15 -4.48 -14.82
N LEU A 60 14.76 -5.67 -14.84
CA LEU A 60 15.61 -6.22 -13.77
C LEU A 60 16.93 -6.69 -14.39
N GLU A 61 18.04 -6.49 -13.67
CA GLU A 61 19.39 -6.84 -14.14
C GLU A 61 19.89 -8.14 -13.53
N ARG A 62 19.56 -8.40 -12.26
CA ARG A 62 20.05 -9.52 -11.45
C ARG A 62 19.02 -10.63 -11.28
N ILE A 63 17.75 -10.29 -11.29
CA ILE A 63 16.65 -11.23 -11.11
C ILE A 63 16.10 -11.63 -12.49
N LYS A 64 16.17 -12.93 -12.82
CA LYS A 64 15.66 -13.45 -14.08
C LYS A 64 14.13 -13.57 -14.05
N ILE A 65 13.44 -13.04 -15.04
CA ILE A 65 11.99 -13.20 -15.16
C ILE A 65 11.72 -14.48 -15.95
N ARG A 66 10.83 -15.33 -15.41
CA ARG A 66 10.46 -16.59 -16.05
C ARG A 66 8.94 -16.82 -15.96
N ALA A 67 8.27 -16.87 -17.10
CA ALA A 67 6.87 -17.26 -17.18
C ALA A 67 6.71 -18.77 -16.95
N VAL A 68 5.77 -19.16 -16.09
CA VAL A 68 5.57 -20.58 -15.72
C VAL A 68 4.08 -20.94 -15.64
N GLY A 69 3.77 -22.17 -16.01
CA GLY A 69 2.45 -22.76 -15.90
C GLY A 69 1.44 -22.22 -16.91
N ARG A 70 0.16 -22.65 -16.76
CA ARG A 70 -0.97 -22.24 -17.61
C ARG A 70 -2.21 -21.92 -16.80
N LEU A 71 -2.20 -22.19 -15.50
CA LEU A 71 -3.31 -21.87 -14.60
C LEU A 71 -3.36 -20.37 -14.31
N ARG A 72 -4.41 -19.93 -13.62
CA ARG A 72 -4.63 -18.52 -13.26
C ARG A 72 -5.01 -18.39 -11.78
N GLY A 73 -4.82 -17.19 -11.24
CA GLY A 73 -5.24 -16.86 -9.89
C GLY A 73 -4.64 -17.77 -8.83
N HIS A 74 -5.43 -18.17 -7.83
CA HIS A 74 -4.95 -19.02 -6.74
C HIS A 74 -4.59 -20.43 -7.18
N ALA A 75 -5.19 -20.98 -8.25
CA ALA A 75 -4.81 -22.29 -8.78
C ALA A 75 -3.37 -22.26 -9.32
N TRP A 76 -2.95 -21.17 -9.95
CA TRP A 76 -1.58 -20.97 -10.37
C TRP A 76 -0.62 -20.95 -9.18
N ASP A 77 -0.96 -20.22 -8.10
CA ASP A 77 -0.13 -20.22 -6.88
C ASP A 77 0.07 -21.65 -6.34
N GLN A 78 -1.03 -22.43 -6.22
CA GLN A 78 -0.99 -23.71 -5.52
C GLN A 78 -0.33 -24.83 -6.35
N ILE A 79 -0.34 -24.75 -7.67
CA ILE A 79 0.11 -25.83 -8.57
C ILE A 79 1.35 -25.40 -9.36
N ASP A 80 1.21 -24.39 -10.23
CA ASP A 80 2.27 -24.03 -11.17
C ASP A 80 3.46 -23.38 -10.46
N LEU A 81 3.20 -22.40 -9.61
CA LEU A 81 4.23 -21.74 -8.81
C LEU A 81 4.89 -22.73 -7.84
N ALA A 82 4.10 -23.52 -7.11
CA ALA A 82 4.62 -24.50 -6.16
C ALA A 82 5.59 -25.50 -6.81
N ARG A 83 5.26 -25.98 -8.01
CA ARG A 83 6.14 -26.89 -8.79
C ARG A 83 7.37 -26.17 -9.31
N ALA A 84 7.21 -24.97 -9.86
CA ALA A 84 8.32 -24.22 -10.45
C ALA A 84 9.32 -23.70 -9.42
N ALA A 85 8.89 -23.44 -8.19
CA ALA A 85 9.71 -23.00 -7.07
C ALA A 85 10.28 -24.16 -6.23
N ALA A 86 9.99 -25.42 -6.58
CA ALA A 86 10.47 -26.56 -5.82
C ALA A 86 11.99 -26.57 -5.71
N GLY A 87 12.50 -26.84 -4.50
CA GLY A 87 13.94 -26.92 -4.20
C GLY A 87 14.61 -25.56 -4.00
N GLY A 88 13.89 -24.48 -3.84
CA GLY A 88 14.41 -23.16 -3.47
C GLY A 88 13.53 -22.44 -2.46
N ARG A 89 14.02 -21.31 -1.94
CA ARG A 89 13.26 -20.43 -1.06
C ARG A 89 12.32 -19.55 -1.88
N LEU A 90 11.04 -19.54 -1.51
CA LEU A 90 10.01 -18.76 -2.18
C LEU A 90 9.65 -17.50 -1.35
N ILE A 91 9.48 -16.38 -2.04
CA ILE A 91 9.09 -15.09 -1.48
C ILE A 91 7.80 -14.65 -2.15
N SER A 92 6.72 -14.48 -1.37
CA SER A 92 5.45 -13.95 -1.85
C SER A 92 5.17 -12.61 -1.18
N LEU A 93 5.00 -11.54 -1.97
CA LEU A 93 4.94 -10.15 -1.50
C LEU A 93 3.52 -9.56 -1.51
N ALA A 94 2.51 -10.33 -1.94
CA ALA A 94 1.17 -9.82 -2.21
C ALA A 94 0.05 -10.70 -1.61
N ASN A 95 0.06 -10.89 -0.30
CA ASN A 95 -0.99 -11.54 0.51
C ASN A 95 -1.28 -13.01 0.21
N SER A 96 -0.59 -13.65 -0.74
CA SER A 96 -0.88 -15.03 -1.12
C SER A 96 0.33 -15.76 -1.68
N GLY A 97 0.28 -17.09 -1.65
CA GLY A 97 1.25 -17.99 -2.24
C GLY A 97 0.84 -19.45 -2.03
N PRO A 98 1.65 -20.41 -2.46
CA PRO A 98 1.37 -21.82 -2.27
C PRO A 98 1.43 -22.19 -0.78
N VAL A 99 0.39 -22.87 -0.30
CA VAL A 99 0.26 -23.22 1.12
C VAL A 99 1.32 -24.24 1.56
N PHE A 100 1.63 -25.23 0.71
CA PHE A 100 2.48 -26.36 1.08
C PHE A 100 3.93 -26.24 0.59
N HIS A 101 4.43 -25.04 0.35
CA HIS A 101 5.85 -24.84 0.04
C HIS A 101 6.68 -24.80 1.34
N ARG A 102 7.74 -25.63 1.43
CA ARG A 102 8.48 -25.84 2.69
C ARG A 102 9.32 -24.65 3.16
N ASP A 103 9.92 -23.91 2.23
CA ASP A 103 10.78 -22.74 2.54
C ASP A 103 10.16 -21.50 1.88
N HIS A 104 9.18 -20.91 2.56
CA HIS A 104 8.35 -19.85 2.04
C HIS A 104 8.20 -18.72 3.04
N ILE A 105 8.43 -17.49 2.58
CA ILE A 105 8.07 -16.27 3.30
C ILE A 105 6.93 -15.56 2.57
N VAL A 106 5.90 -15.15 3.31
CA VAL A 106 4.72 -14.47 2.77
C VAL A 106 4.52 -13.14 3.49
N VAL A 107 4.51 -12.05 2.73
CA VAL A 107 4.12 -10.74 3.25
C VAL A 107 2.60 -10.62 3.17
N ILE A 108 1.96 -10.53 4.34
CA ILE A 108 0.54 -10.24 4.51
C ILE A 108 0.41 -8.79 4.99
N HIS A 109 -0.25 -7.96 4.19
CA HIS A 109 -0.27 -6.51 4.39
C HIS A 109 -1.13 -6.06 5.57
N ASP A 110 -2.21 -6.79 5.85
CA ASP A 110 -3.15 -6.45 6.92
C ASP A 110 -3.92 -7.69 7.41
N ALA A 111 -4.63 -7.51 8.53
CA ALA A 111 -5.54 -8.50 9.08
C ALA A 111 -7.02 -8.17 8.81
N GLN A 112 -7.33 -7.33 7.82
CA GLN A 112 -8.67 -6.78 7.58
C GLN A 112 -9.74 -7.86 7.44
N VAL A 113 -9.45 -8.95 6.72
CA VAL A 113 -10.37 -10.08 6.54
C VAL A 113 -10.74 -10.77 7.85
N PHE A 114 -9.93 -10.65 8.89
CA PHE A 114 -10.20 -11.20 10.22
C PHE A 114 -10.92 -10.18 11.12
N ARG A 115 -10.47 -8.91 11.11
CA ARG A 115 -10.90 -7.84 12.01
C ARG A 115 -12.18 -7.13 11.56
N ARG A 116 -12.37 -6.99 10.25
CA ARG A 116 -13.50 -6.25 9.66
C ARG A 116 -14.28 -7.12 8.67
N PRO A 117 -14.95 -8.19 9.16
CA PRO A 117 -15.75 -9.06 8.30
C PRO A 117 -16.90 -8.32 7.61
N ASP A 118 -17.38 -7.23 8.19
CA ASP A 118 -18.43 -6.36 7.67
C ASP A 118 -18.07 -5.68 6.33
N PHE A 119 -16.79 -5.69 5.94
CA PHE A 119 -16.33 -5.11 4.66
C PHE A 119 -16.41 -6.08 3.49
N PHE A 120 -16.59 -7.38 3.74
CA PHE A 120 -16.46 -8.44 2.74
C PHE A 120 -17.67 -9.38 2.71
N ASN A 121 -17.88 -10.03 1.56
CA ASN A 121 -18.84 -11.13 1.50
C ASN A 121 -18.28 -12.41 2.15
N TRP A 122 -19.17 -13.30 2.60
CA TRP A 122 -18.80 -14.49 3.36
C TRP A 122 -17.90 -15.47 2.60
N ARG A 123 -18.07 -15.59 1.25
CA ARG A 123 -17.22 -16.47 0.42
C ARG A 123 -15.79 -15.99 0.37
N TYR A 124 -15.61 -14.68 0.19
CA TYR A 124 -14.28 -14.05 0.23
C TYR A 124 -13.62 -14.26 1.60
N LEU A 125 -14.35 -14.04 2.68
CA LEU A 125 -13.86 -14.27 4.05
C LEU A 125 -13.44 -15.71 4.28
N ALA A 126 -14.28 -16.69 3.89
CA ALA A 126 -13.99 -18.11 4.06
C ALA A 126 -12.68 -18.50 3.35
N VAL A 127 -12.51 -18.10 2.09
CA VAL A 127 -11.30 -18.39 1.32
C VAL A 127 -10.07 -17.74 1.93
N HIS A 128 -10.10 -16.41 2.19
CA HIS A 128 -8.90 -15.69 2.62
C HIS A 128 -8.52 -15.98 4.07
N ARG A 129 -9.49 -16.19 4.98
CA ARG A 129 -9.21 -16.61 6.34
C ARG A 129 -8.62 -18.02 6.41
N THR A 130 -9.15 -18.95 5.61
CA THR A 130 -8.60 -20.30 5.52
C THR A 130 -7.19 -20.27 4.94
N MET A 131 -6.98 -19.55 3.84
CA MET A 131 -5.67 -19.37 3.24
C MET A 131 -4.67 -18.75 4.22
N GLY A 132 -5.04 -17.67 4.91
CA GLY A 132 -4.18 -17.02 5.90
C GLY A 132 -3.77 -17.95 7.04
N ARG A 133 -4.72 -18.74 7.58
CA ARG A 133 -4.42 -19.73 8.64
C ARG A 133 -3.53 -20.88 8.15
N LEU A 134 -3.73 -21.33 6.92
CA LEU A 134 -2.88 -22.38 6.34
C LEU A 134 -1.47 -21.86 6.06
N LEU A 135 -1.34 -20.65 5.50
CA LEU A 135 -0.02 -20.02 5.32
C LEU A 135 0.71 -19.83 6.65
N ALA A 136 0.01 -19.40 7.70
CA ALA A 136 0.60 -19.24 9.03
C ALA A 136 1.14 -20.55 9.64
N ARG A 137 0.65 -21.71 9.19
CA ARG A 137 1.14 -23.04 9.64
C ARG A 137 2.33 -23.56 8.84
N HIS A 138 2.49 -23.11 7.59
CA HIS A 138 3.42 -23.72 6.64
C HIS A 138 4.45 -22.75 6.08
N ALA A 139 4.30 -21.44 6.30
CA ALA A 139 5.20 -20.39 5.81
C ALA A 139 5.59 -19.44 6.95
N SER A 140 6.72 -18.75 6.79
CA SER A 140 7.08 -17.60 7.63
C SER A 140 6.23 -16.40 7.20
N ILE A 141 5.49 -15.81 8.13
CA ILE A 141 4.68 -14.63 7.88
C ILE A 141 5.50 -13.38 8.15
N ALA A 142 5.42 -12.42 7.23
CA ALA A 142 5.95 -11.07 7.36
C ALA A 142 4.83 -10.05 7.11
N THR A 143 5.07 -8.78 7.45
CA THR A 143 4.07 -7.72 7.26
C THR A 143 4.71 -6.36 7.01
N VAL A 144 3.89 -5.29 6.95
CA VAL A 144 4.31 -3.95 6.50
C VAL A 144 4.29 -2.87 7.59
N SER A 145 3.76 -3.16 8.79
CA SER A 145 3.71 -2.21 9.92
C SER A 145 3.75 -2.93 11.26
N ALA A 146 4.07 -2.21 12.34
CA ALA A 146 4.01 -2.76 13.70
C ALA A 146 2.55 -3.03 14.11
N PHE A 147 1.61 -2.19 13.67
CA PHE A 147 0.18 -2.43 13.83
C PHE A 147 -0.24 -3.75 13.17
N SER A 148 0.04 -3.94 11.88
CA SER A 148 -0.30 -5.18 11.16
C SER A 148 0.38 -6.40 11.78
N ARG A 149 1.60 -6.27 12.30
CA ARG A 149 2.29 -7.35 13.02
C ARG A 149 1.51 -7.78 14.25
N LYS A 150 1.08 -6.83 15.09
CA LYS A 150 0.26 -7.10 16.27
C LYS A 150 -1.04 -7.80 15.89
N GLU A 151 -1.76 -7.24 14.93
CA GLU A 151 -3.03 -7.76 14.46
C GLU A 151 -2.92 -9.19 13.90
N LEU A 152 -1.92 -9.43 13.05
CA LEU A 152 -1.68 -10.76 12.47
C LEU A 152 -1.22 -11.78 13.52
N ALA A 153 -0.39 -11.37 14.48
CA ALA A 153 0.04 -12.23 15.58
C ALA A 153 -1.18 -12.76 16.36
N GLU A 154 -2.11 -11.87 16.70
CA GLU A 154 -3.33 -12.23 17.44
C GLU A 154 -4.26 -13.15 16.62
N VAL A 155 -4.62 -12.75 15.39
CA VAL A 155 -5.63 -13.48 14.60
C VAL A 155 -5.13 -14.81 14.01
N LEU A 156 -3.81 -14.97 13.86
CA LEU A 156 -3.17 -16.18 13.36
C LEU A 156 -2.54 -17.04 14.47
N ASN A 157 -2.59 -16.57 15.72
CA ASN A 157 -1.98 -17.21 16.90
C ASN A 157 -0.47 -17.45 16.70
N LEU A 158 0.24 -16.41 16.31
CA LEU A 158 1.69 -16.39 16.12
C LEU A 158 2.37 -15.50 17.16
N SER A 159 3.66 -15.75 17.44
CA SER A 159 4.46 -14.78 18.20
C SER A 159 4.69 -13.51 17.36
N ALA A 160 4.43 -12.32 17.91
CA ALA A 160 4.72 -11.06 17.25
C ALA A 160 6.21 -10.91 16.90
N THR A 161 7.11 -11.48 17.71
CA THR A 161 8.56 -11.45 17.44
C THR A 161 8.98 -12.34 16.27
N ALA A 162 8.13 -13.29 15.86
CA ALA A 162 8.37 -14.14 14.69
C ALA A 162 7.90 -13.51 13.37
N ILE A 163 7.22 -12.35 13.42
CA ILE A 163 6.70 -11.67 12.23
C ILE A 163 7.59 -10.45 11.93
N PRO A 164 8.54 -10.53 10.99
CA PRO A 164 9.33 -9.37 10.57
C PRO A 164 8.45 -8.34 9.86
N VAL A 165 8.86 -7.07 9.96
CA VAL A 165 8.17 -5.93 9.32
C VAL A 165 9.05 -5.36 8.22
N PHE A 166 8.50 -5.29 7.01
CA PHE A 166 9.12 -4.68 5.83
C PHE A 166 8.21 -3.55 5.34
N PRO A 167 8.40 -2.31 5.82
CA PRO A 167 7.46 -1.23 5.58
C PRO A 167 7.30 -0.85 4.10
N ASN A 168 6.16 -0.25 3.76
CA ASN A 168 5.99 0.44 2.50
C ASN A 168 6.82 1.73 2.48
N SER A 169 6.96 2.31 1.28
CA SER A 169 7.48 3.66 1.06
C SER A 169 6.66 4.35 -0.03
N ALA A 170 6.82 5.66 -0.15
CA ALA A 170 6.22 6.46 -1.21
C ALA A 170 7.27 6.99 -2.21
N GLU A 171 8.54 6.55 -2.12
CA GLU A 171 9.65 7.06 -2.95
C GLU A 171 9.39 6.99 -4.47
N HIS A 172 8.53 6.07 -4.93
CA HIS A 172 8.14 6.00 -6.34
C HIS A 172 7.44 7.28 -6.80
N PHE A 173 6.67 7.94 -5.93
CA PHE A 173 6.03 9.23 -6.23
C PHE A 173 7.04 10.39 -6.28
N ALA A 174 8.15 10.34 -5.57
CA ALA A 174 9.18 11.38 -5.63
C ALA A 174 9.81 11.53 -7.02
N ARG A 175 9.72 10.49 -7.87
CA ARG A 175 10.18 10.49 -9.26
C ARG A 175 9.09 10.89 -10.24
N THR A 176 7.85 11.04 -9.78
CA THR A 176 6.71 11.38 -10.63
C THR A 176 6.70 12.86 -10.91
N LYS A 177 6.71 13.21 -12.20
CA LYS A 177 6.57 14.60 -12.63
C LYS A 177 5.08 14.99 -12.58
N PRO A 178 4.70 16.04 -11.81
CA PRO A 178 3.33 16.52 -11.78
C PRO A 178 2.86 16.98 -13.17
N ASP A 179 1.61 16.63 -13.51
CA ASP A 179 0.91 17.09 -14.70
C ASP A 179 -0.14 18.15 -14.30
N PRO A 180 0.18 19.46 -14.42
CA PRO A 180 -0.67 20.54 -13.94
C PRO A 180 -1.94 20.77 -14.78
N ASP A 181 -2.03 20.20 -15.97
CA ASP A 181 -3.19 20.39 -16.87
C ASP A 181 -4.48 19.85 -16.23
N ILE A 182 -4.35 18.91 -15.29
CA ILE A 182 -5.48 18.36 -14.51
C ILE A 182 -6.23 19.45 -13.73
N ILE A 183 -5.53 20.46 -13.22
CA ILE A 183 -6.12 21.54 -12.41
C ILE A 183 -7.11 22.36 -13.27
N ALA A 184 -6.69 22.75 -14.48
CA ALA A 184 -7.56 23.44 -15.43
C ALA A 184 -8.69 22.54 -15.93
N ARG A 185 -8.40 21.27 -16.24
CA ARG A 185 -9.38 20.28 -16.72
C ARG A 185 -10.51 20.03 -15.71
N LEU A 186 -10.20 20.02 -14.41
CA LEU A 186 -11.18 19.87 -13.35
C LEU A 186 -11.85 21.20 -12.94
N GLY A 187 -11.36 22.34 -13.42
CA GLY A 187 -11.88 23.66 -13.07
C GLY A 187 -11.68 24.04 -11.60
N VAL A 188 -10.69 23.44 -10.92
CA VAL A 188 -10.38 23.74 -9.52
C VAL A 188 -9.31 24.82 -9.40
N GLN A 189 -9.34 25.55 -8.27
CA GLN A 189 -8.33 26.57 -8.00
C GLN A 189 -7.30 26.02 -7.00
N PRO A 190 -5.99 26.28 -7.19
CA PRO A 190 -4.97 25.93 -6.21
C PRO A 190 -5.31 26.41 -4.81
N GLN A 191 -5.09 25.57 -3.81
CA GLN A 191 -5.37 25.82 -2.39
C GLN A 191 -6.86 26.12 -2.08
N LYS A 192 -7.77 25.73 -2.98
CA LYS A 192 -9.23 25.86 -2.79
C LYS A 192 -9.97 24.56 -3.11
N PHE A 193 -9.39 23.42 -2.84
CA PHE A 193 -10.07 22.14 -2.88
C PHE A 193 -9.43 21.16 -1.91
N PHE A 194 -10.21 20.22 -1.41
CA PHE A 194 -9.74 19.05 -0.68
C PHE A 194 -9.61 17.87 -1.62
N LEU A 195 -8.71 16.94 -1.30
CA LEU A 195 -8.43 15.81 -2.17
C LEU A 195 -8.65 14.49 -1.41
N PHE A 196 -9.36 13.56 -2.03
CA PHE A 196 -9.45 12.15 -1.62
C PHE A 196 -8.93 11.27 -2.76
N VAL A 197 -8.00 10.36 -2.45
CA VAL A 197 -7.45 9.38 -3.39
C VAL A 197 -7.66 7.98 -2.84
N GLY A 198 -8.42 7.15 -3.53
CA GLY A 198 -8.65 5.78 -3.09
C GLY A 198 -9.81 5.07 -3.80
N SER A 199 -9.91 3.77 -3.56
CA SER A 199 -11.08 2.99 -3.96
C SER A 199 -12.31 3.36 -3.13
N LYS A 200 -13.51 3.15 -3.68
CA LYS A 200 -14.78 3.39 -2.97
C LYS A 200 -15.16 2.21 -2.06
N THR A 201 -14.18 1.55 -1.44
CA THR A 201 -14.42 0.44 -0.50
C THR A 201 -14.75 0.97 0.90
N LYS A 202 -15.50 0.19 1.67
CA LYS A 202 -15.98 0.58 3.01
C LYS A 202 -14.86 1.03 3.96
N ASN A 203 -13.70 0.38 3.88
CA ASN A 203 -12.56 0.74 4.73
C ASN A 203 -12.01 2.14 4.46
N LYS A 204 -12.17 2.68 3.25
CA LYS A 204 -11.71 4.03 2.89
C LYS A 204 -12.63 5.14 3.39
N ASN A 205 -13.84 4.80 3.83
CA ASN A 205 -14.78 5.69 4.53
C ASN A 205 -15.04 7.03 3.81
N LEU A 206 -15.17 6.99 2.48
CA LEU A 206 -15.45 8.19 1.68
C LEU A 206 -16.71 8.92 2.15
N SER A 207 -17.70 8.20 2.71
CA SER A 207 -18.96 8.78 3.20
C SER A 207 -18.75 9.86 4.28
N ILE A 208 -17.78 9.70 5.18
CA ILE A 208 -17.52 10.71 6.21
C ILE A 208 -16.92 11.99 5.59
N ALA A 209 -16.04 11.86 4.59
CA ALA A 209 -15.48 12.99 3.87
C ALA A 209 -16.56 13.76 3.09
N ILE A 210 -17.50 13.05 2.44
CA ILE A 210 -18.67 13.65 1.79
C ILE A 210 -19.53 14.39 2.82
N ARG A 211 -19.80 13.75 3.96
CA ARG A 211 -20.59 14.39 5.03
C ARG A 211 -19.93 15.64 5.58
N ALA A 212 -18.61 15.62 5.79
CA ALA A 212 -17.88 16.80 6.25
C ALA A 212 -17.97 17.97 5.26
N VAL A 213 -17.86 17.69 3.95
CA VAL A 213 -18.03 18.72 2.90
C VAL A 213 -19.44 19.27 2.85
N GLN A 214 -20.47 18.43 3.04
CA GLN A 214 -21.84 18.90 3.15
C GLN A 214 -22.04 19.84 4.36
N LEU A 215 -21.42 19.51 5.50
CA LEU A 215 -21.45 20.35 6.71
C LEU A 215 -20.60 21.63 6.55
N LEU A 216 -19.57 21.61 5.70
CA LEU A 216 -18.75 22.77 5.37
C LEU A 216 -19.54 23.83 4.62
N ASP A 217 -20.52 23.40 3.80
CA ASP A 217 -21.43 24.25 3.00
C ASP A 217 -20.69 25.32 2.17
N ARG A 218 -19.59 24.91 1.52
CA ARG A 218 -18.70 25.76 0.70
C ARG A 218 -18.57 25.16 -0.69
N ALA A 219 -19.48 25.54 -1.58
CA ALA A 219 -19.47 25.08 -3.00
C ALA A 219 -18.21 25.53 -3.75
N ASP A 220 -17.58 26.62 -3.32
CA ASP A 220 -16.35 27.17 -3.89
C ASP A 220 -15.07 26.39 -3.48
N VAL A 221 -15.18 25.43 -2.55
CA VAL A 221 -14.08 24.57 -2.07
C VAL A 221 -14.47 23.09 -2.16
N PRO A 222 -14.45 22.49 -3.37
CA PRO A 222 -14.92 21.12 -3.56
C PRO A 222 -13.97 20.07 -2.94
N LEU A 223 -14.53 18.88 -2.68
CA LEU A 223 -13.76 17.65 -2.49
C LEU A 223 -13.57 16.97 -3.85
N VAL A 224 -12.35 16.94 -4.31
CA VAL A 224 -11.95 16.18 -5.51
C VAL A 224 -11.75 14.72 -5.12
N ILE A 225 -12.50 13.82 -5.74
CA ILE A 225 -12.49 12.38 -5.45
C ILE A 225 -11.83 11.65 -6.62
N VAL A 226 -10.64 11.08 -6.37
CA VAL A 226 -9.88 10.30 -7.35
C VAL A 226 -10.00 8.81 -7.04
N GLY A 227 -10.32 8.01 -8.07
CA GLY A 227 -10.40 6.55 -7.99
C GLY A 227 -11.83 6.01 -8.15
N GLY A 228 -11.92 4.70 -8.35
CA GLY A 228 -13.19 3.99 -8.57
C GLY A 228 -13.74 4.11 -10.00
N ASP A 229 -14.63 3.16 -10.38
CA ASP A 229 -15.43 3.26 -11.61
C ASP A 229 -16.68 4.10 -11.30
N ASN A 230 -17.02 5.00 -12.21
CA ASN A 230 -17.97 6.11 -12.06
C ASN A 230 -19.45 5.72 -11.77
N SER A 231 -19.85 4.46 -11.63
CA SER A 231 -21.25 4.14 -11.90
C SER A 231 -22.12 3.60 -10.77
N LYS A 232 -21.62 3.24 -9.59
CA LYS A 232 -22.49 2.50 -8.64
C LYS A 232 -22.68 3.09 -7.23
N VAL A 233 -21.83 3.94 -6.74
CA VAL A 233 -22.01 4.55 -5.40
C VAL A 233 -22.94 5.76 -5.42
N PHE A 234 -23.15 6.35 -6.59
CA PHE A 234 -24.03 7.52 -6.77
C PHE A 234 -25.40 7.18 -7.37
N GLN A 235 -25.66 5.92 -7.74
CA GLN A 235 -27.01 5.51 -8.19
C GLN A 235 -28.00 5.35 -7.04
N ASP A 236 -27.53 5.10 -5.82
CA ASP A 236 -28.41 4.99 -4.63
C ASP A 236 -28.54 6.28 -3.82
N ASN A 237 -27.69 7.29 -4.06
CA ASN A 237 -27.83 8.62 -3.47
C ASN A 237 -27.44 9.65 -4.51
N SER A 238 -28.34 9.96 -5.45
CA SER A 238 -28.41 11.17 -6.29
C SER A 238 -27.13 12.05 -6.28
N GLY A 239 -26.03 11.52 -6.78
CA GLY A 239 -24.74 12.23 -6.83
C GLY A 239 -24.66 13.30 -7.93
N ASP A 240 -25.64 13.40 -8.80
CA ASP A 240 -25.85 14.51 -9.72
C ASP A 240 -26.57 15.64 -8.97
N GLY A 241 -25.87 16.29 -8.02
CA GLY A 241 -26.47 17.43 -7.30
C GLY A 241 -25.92 17.70 -5.90
N VAL A 242 -25.00 16.90 -5.36
CA VAL A 242 -24.37 17.26 -4.08
C VAL A 242 -23.35 18.37 -4.33
N SER A 243 -23.68 19.58 -3.93
CA SER A 243 -22.80 20.75 -4.00
C SER A 243 -21.46 20.44 -3.29
N GLY A 244 -20.33 20.85 -3.89
CA GLY A 244 -19.01 20.68 -3.31
C GLY A 244 -18.34 19.33 -3.55
N LEU A 245 -18.86 18.45 -4.42
CA LEU A 245 -18.18 17.19 -4.81
C LEU A 245 -17.77 17.21 -6.28
N LEU A 246 -16.53 16.77 -6.56
CA LEU A 246 -16.00 16.65 -7.92
C LEU A 246 -15.39 15.26 -8.14
N LEU A 247 -15.98 14.47 -9.02
CA LEU A 247 -15.54 13.12 -9.34
C LEU A 247 -14.53 13.14 -10.47
N ALA A 248 -13.25 12.94 -10.18
CA ALA A 248 -12.18 12.95 -11.18
C ALA A 248 -11.97 11.58 -11.85
N GLY A 249 -12.56 10.49 -11.32
CA GLY A 249 -12.36 9.15 -11.86
C GLY A 249 -10.95 8.61 -11.62
N ARG A 250 -10.45 7.80 -12.55
CA ARG A 250 -9.06 7.31 -12.51
C ARG A 250 -8.14 8.30 -13.18
N LEU A 251 -7.05 8.61 -12.52
CA LEU A 251 -6.01 9.51 -12.98
C LEU A 251 -4.66 8.81 -13.04
N THR A 252 -3.74 9.36 -13.81
CA THR A 252 -2.34 8.96 -13.82
C THR A 252 -1.63 9.41 -12.55
N ASP A 253 -0.48 8.80 -12.23
CA ASP A 253 0.34 9.22 -11.09
C ASP A 253 0.77 10.69 -11.22
N GLY A 254 1.05 11.20 -12.46
CA GLY A 254 1.38 12.61 -12.71
C GLY A 254 0.24 13.57 -12.39
N GLU A 255 -0.98 13.23 -12.79
CA GLU A 255 -2.18 14.01 -12.46
C GLU A 255 -2.48 14.02 -10.97
N ILE A 256 -2.32 12.86 -10.28
CA ILE A 256 -2.48 12.76 -8.83
C ILE A 256 -1.41 13.59 -8.12
N ALA A 257 -0.17 13.55 -8.58
CA ALA A 257 0.93 14.37 -8.05
C ALA A 257 0.64 15.87 -8.13
N ALA A 258 0.07 16.33 -9.27
CA ALA A 258 -0.35 17.72 -9.42
C ALA A 258 -1.49 18.09 -8.48
N LEU A 259 -2.45 17.18 -8.28
CA LEU A 259 -3.53 17.42 -7.30
C LEU A 259 -2.99 17.48 -5.87
N TYR A 260 -2.07 16.61 -5.46
CA TYR A 260 -1.40 16.72 -4.17
C TYR A 260 -0.69 18.08 -4.02
N ALA A 261 0.06 18.52 -5.02
CA ALA A 261 0.81 19.79 -4.96
C ALA A 261 -0.09 21.03 -4.79
N HIS A 262 -1.35 20.95 -5.21
CA HIS A 262 -2.26 22.09 -5.26
C HIS A 262 -3.47 21.99 -4.33
N ALA A 263 -3.72 20.88 -3.66
CA ALA A 263 -4.83 20.74 -2.70
C ALA A 263 -4.61 21.56 -1.43
N SER A 264 -5.70 22.07 -0.83
CA SER A 264 -5.67 22.64 0.53
C SER A 264 -5.24 21.61 1.55
N ALA A 265 -5.79 20.39 1.45
CA ALA A 265 -5.33 19.22 2.19
C ALA A 265 -5.76 17.93 1.47
N PHE A 266 -5.00 16.88 1.73
CA PHE A 266 -5.38 15.51 1.43
C PHE A 266 -6.17 14.92 2.61
N VAL A 267 -7.37 14.41 2.35
CA VAL A 267 -8.25 13.81 3.36
C VAL A 267 -8.17 12.30 3.27
N PHE A 268 -7.74 11.65 4.36
CA PHE A 268 -7.56 10.20 4.45
C PHE A 268 -8.39 9.60 5.59
N PRO A 269 -9.70 9.37 5.41
CA PRO A 269 -10.63 9.04 6.48
C PRO A 269 -10.74 7.54 6.77
N SER A 270 -9.76 6.74 6.40
CA SER A 270 -9.81 5.28 6.43
C SER A 270 -10.14 4.73 7.82
N LEU A 271 -11.03 3.74 7.87
CA LEU A 271 -11.40 3.01 9.10
C LEU A 271 -10.38 1.94 9.49
N TYR A 272 -9.68 1.40 8.52
CA TYR A 272 -8.70 0.34 8.70
C TYR A 272 -7.71 0.30 7.54
N GLU A 273 -6.43 0.23 7.85
CA GLU A 273 -5.32 0.09 6.91
C GLU A 273 -4.27 -0.90 7.43
N GLY A 274 -3.45 -1.44 6.52
CA GLY A 274 -2.25 -2.16 6.90
C GLY A 274 -1.04 -1.25 7.10
N PHE A 275 -1.03 -0.09 6.39
CA PHE A 275 0.04 0.90 6.44
C PHE A 275 -0.48 2.32 6.17
N GLY A 276 -0.99 2.61 4.96
CA GLY A 276 -1.45 3.95 4.60
C GLY A 276 -0.42 4.71 3.75
N VAL A 277 -0.14 4.23 2.54
CA VAL A 277 0.81 4.87 1.61
C VAL A 277 0.35 6.25 1.11
N PRO A 278 -0.92 6.48 0.74
CA PRO A 278 -1.36 7.75 0.15
C PRO A 278 -1.04 9.01 0.97
N PRO A 279 -1.12 9.02 2.31
CA PRO A 279 -0.62 10.14 3.12
C PRO A 279 0.84 10.49 2.86
N LEU A 280 1.73 9.50 2.73
CA LEU A 280 3.14 9.73 2.44
C LEU A 280 3.35 10.27 1.02
N GLU A 281 2.54 9.81 0.04
CA GLU A 281 2.54 10.34 -1.32
C GLU A 281 2.16 11.83 -1.31
N ALA A 282 1.13 12.21 -0.55
CA ALA A 282 0.72 13.59 -0.38
C ALA A 282 1.83 14.45 0.25
N MET A 283 2.50 13.93 1.29
CA MET A 283 3.60 14.62 1.99
C MET A 283 4.81 14.88 1.09
N ILE A 284 5.09 14.04 0.09
CA ILE A 284 6.17 14.27 -0.90
C ILE A 284 5.97 15.60 -1.63
N PHE A 285 4.73 15.95 -1.94
CA PHE A 285 4.39 17.19 -2.62
C PHE A 285 4.07 18.35 -1.68
N GLY A 286 4.31 18.18 -0.38
CA GLY A 286 4.01 19.19 0.63
C GLY A 286 2.52 19.42 0.83
N CYS A 287 1.67 18.46 0.48
CA CYS A 287 0.24 18.53 0.74
C CYS A 287 -0.02 18.32 2.24
N PRO A 288 -0.73 19.21 2.91
CA PRO A 288 -1.20 18.96 4.27
C PRO A 288 -2.09 17.70 4.32
N VAL A 289 -1.95 16.90 5.37
CA VAL A 289 -2.70 15.66 5.55
C VAL A 289 -3.66 15.78 6.71
N ILE A 290 -4.94 15.50 6.46
CA ILE A 290 -5.98 15.31 7.47
C ILE A 290 -6.37 13.84 7.44
N ALA A 291 -6.02 13.09 8.47
CA ALA A 291 -6.15 11.65 8.52
C ALA A 291 -7.02 11.18 9.69
N SER A 292 -7.61 10.00 9.55
CA SER A 292 -8.28 9.36 10.69
C SER A 292 -7.28 8.86 11.73
N THR A 293 -7.77 8.64 12.95
CA THR A 293 -7.02 8.03 14.07
C THR A 293 -6.87 6.51 13.95
N ALA A 294 -7.03 5.91 12.75
CA ALA A 294 -6.76 4.48 12.56
C ALA A 294 -5.29 4.17 12.86
N ASP A 295 -5.04 3.14 13.70
CA ASP A 295 -3.72 2.88 14.30
C ASP A 295 -2.58 2.79 13.28
N ALA A 296 -2.76 2.09 12.15
CA ALA A 296 -1.74 2.02 11.10
C ALA A 296 -1.48 3.38 10.45
N VAL A 297 -2.49 4.25 10.38
CA VAL A 297 -2.37 5.60 9.80
C VAL A 297 -1.59 6.49 10.76
N VAL A 298 -1.88 6.41 12.06
CA VAL A 298 -1.14 7.13 13.11
C VAL A 298 0.32 6.64 13.16
N GLU A 299 0.55 5.31 13.07
CA GLU A 299 1.90 4.75 12.96
C GLU A 299 2.65 5.30 11.74
N THR A 300 1.98 5.41 10.58
CA THR A 300 2.61 5.85 9.33
C THR A 300 2.82 7.35 9.26
N CYS A 301 1.90 8.17 9.73
CA CYS A 301 1.97 9.63 9.59
C CYS A 301 2.62 10.32 10.79
N ALA A 302 2.62 9.72 11.98
CA ALA A 302 3.13 10.28 13.23
C ALA A 302 2.65 11.73 13.45
N ASP A 303 3.53 12.67 13.68
CA ASP A 303 3.22 14.10 13.90
C ASP A 303 3.16 14.95 12.60
N ALA A 304 3.21 14.28 11.43
CA ALA A 304 3.16 14.95 10.13
C ALA A 304 1.73 15.09 9.55
N ALA A 305 0.69 14.72 10.31
CA ALA A 305 -0.71 14.84 9.92
C ALA A 305 -1.57 15.43 11.05
N ALA A 306 -2.68 16.07 10.69
CA ALA A 306 -3.76 16.39 11.62
C ALA A 306 -4.74 15.22 11.70
N TYR A 307 -5.27 14.92 12.90
CA TYR A 307 -6.07 13.72 13.11
C TYR A 307 -7.50 14.03 13.56
N PHE A 308 -8.44 13.20 13.12
CA PHE A 308 -9.83 13.23 13.53
C PHE A 308 -10.37 11.80 13.76
N ASP A 309 -11.44 11.67 14.57
CA ASP A 309 -12.15 10.41 14.72
C ASP A 309 -12.85 10.06 13.39
N ALA A 310 -12.60 8.86 12.87
CA ALA A 310 -13.16 8.37 11.61
C ALA A 310 -14.71 8.29 11.58
N ASN A 311 -15.38 8.48 12.72
CA ASN A 311 -16.82 8.51 12.84
C ASN A 311 -17.39 9.93 13.07
N ASP A 312 -16.53 10.96 13.18
CA ASP A 312 -16.92 12.33 13.47
C ASP A 312 -16.69 13.26 12.27
N ALA A 313 -17.74 13.49 11.48
CA ALA A 313 -17.72 14.40 10.34
C ALA A 313 -17.55 15.87 10.75
N GLU A 314 -18.02 16.24 11.96
CA GLU A 314 -17.90 17.61 12.48
C GLU A 314 -16.45 17.95 12.82
N SER A 315 -15.73 17.01 13.46
CA SER A 315 -14.30 17.14 13.73
C SER A 315 -13.49 17.26 12.41
N LEU A 316 -13.83 16.45 11.39
CA LEU A 316 -13.18 16.57 10.07
C LEU A 316 -13.46 17.94 9.44
N LYS A 317 -14.71 18.40 9.45
CA LYS A 317 -15.09 19.75 8.97
C LYS A 317 -14.29 20.83 9.67
N GLN A 318 -14.13 20.75 10.99
CA GLN A 318 -13.38 21.73 11.77
C GLN A 318 -11.92 21.83 11.29
N LEU A 319 -11.24 20.69 11.11
CA LEU A 319 -9.87 20.65 10.57
C LEU A 319 -9.79 21.21 9.13
N MET A 320 -10.82 20.94 8.31
CA MET A 320 -10.89 21.51 6.97
C MET A 320 -11.01 23.05 7.01
N LEU A 321 -11.84 23.60 7.91
CA LEU A 321 -11.96 25.06 8.11
C LEU A 321 -10.65 25.68 8.59
N GLU A 322 -10.01 25.08 9.59
CA GLU A 322 -8.71 25.52 10.10
C GLU A 322 -7.66 25.54 8.99
N ARG A 323 -7.64 24.50 8.14
CA ARG A 323 -6.70 24.43 7.02
C ARG A 323 -6.92 25.54 6.00
N LEU A 324 -8.18 25.85 5.66
CA LEU A 324 -8.52 26.96 4.76
C LEU A 324 -8.12 28.32 5.34
N ALA A 325 -8.22 28.48 6.66
CA ALA A 325 -7.83 29.72 7.34
C ALA A 325 -6.30 29.92 7.40
N ILE A 326 -5.53 28.84 7.59
CA ILE A 326 -4.05 28.86 7.63
C ILE A 326 -3.48 29.10 6.22
N GLY A 327 -4.09 28.52 5.18
CA GLY A 327 -3.62 28.60 3.80
C GLY A 327 -2.38 27.74 3.54
N ALA A 328 -1.24 28.33 3.19
CA ALA A 328 -0.04 27.57 2.83
C ALA A 328 0.56 26.79 4.00
N ILE A 329 1.20 25.66 3.69
CA ILE A 329 1.93 24.86 4.68
C ILE A 329 3.11 25.62 5.28
N SER A 330 3.29 25.55 6.60
CA SER A 330 4.43 26.18 7.29
C SER A 330 5.73 25.39 7.02
N ASP A 331 6.89 26.05 7.20
CA ASP A 331 8.20 25.40 7.07
C ASP A 331 8.39 24.27 8.11
N GLN A 332 7.81 24.42 9.29
CA GLN A 332 7.86 23.39 10.33
C GLN A 332 7.06 22.16 9.93
N GLU A 333 5.84 22.34 9.45
CA GLU A 333 4.98 21.25 8.95
C GLU A 333 5.64 20.55 7.77
N ARG A 334 6.20 21.31 6.82
CA ARG A 334 6.94 20.77 5.67
C ARG A 334 8.15 19.93 6.10
N ARG A 335 8.91 20.37 7.10
CA ARG A 335 10.04 19.59 7.64
C ARG A 335 9.58 18.26 8.24
N ARG A 336 8.52 18.25 9.06
CA ARG A 336 7.96 17.02 9.63
C ARG A 336 7.54 16.03 8.53
N GLN A 337 6.89 16.52 7.47
CA GLN A 337 6.52 15.69 6.33
C GLN A 337 7.75 15.09 5.63
N GLN A 338 8.79 15.90 5.38
CA GLN A 338 10.03 15.43 4.74
C GLN A 338 10.74 14.37 5.59
N GLU A 339 10.87 14.60 6.89
CA GLU A 339 11.45 13.65 7.85
C GLU A 339 10.65 12.35 7.86
N ARG A 340 9.32 12.46 7.85
CA ARG A 340 8.43 11.30 7.87
C ARG A 340 8.53 10.47 6.58
N VAL A 341 8.54 11.09 5.42
CA VAL A 341 8.76 10.41 4.14
C VAL A 341 10.14 9.72 4.11
N ALA A 342 11.21 10.42 4.53
CA ALA A 342 12.58 9.90 4.53
C ALA A 342 12.81 8.73 5.51
N PHE A 343 11.93 8.56 6.50
CA PHE A 343 11.96 7.43 7.43
C PHE A 343 11.76 6.11 6.71
N PHE A 344 10.87 6.08 5.70
CA PHE A 344 10.54 4.90 4.91
C PHE A 344 11.29 4.88 3.59
N SER A 345 11.85 3.71 3.23
CA SER A 345 12.57 3.52 1.99
C SER A 345 12.41 2.10 1.47
N TRP A 346 12.17 1.95 0.17
CA TRP A 346 12.11 0.65 -0.48
C TRP A 346 13.41 -0.12 -0.32
N GLN A 347 14.56 0.57 -0.39
CA GLN A 347 15.85 -0.07 -0.18
C GLN A 347 16.06 -0.55 1.25
N LYS A 348 15.63 0.22 2.27
CA LYS A 348 15.69 -0.21 3.68
C LYS A 348 14.82 -1.46 3.91
N SER A 349 13.62 -1.48 3.36
CA SER A 349 12.69 -2.62 3.48
C SER A 349 13.22 -3.86 2.74
N ALA A 350 13.71 -3.70 1.53
CA ALA A 350 14.33 -4.78 0.76
C ALA A 350 15.60 -5.31 1.43
N LYS A 351 16.44 -4.42 2.00
CA LYS A 351 17.62 -4.83 2.77
C LYS A 351 17.22 -5.64 4.00
N SER A 352 16.24 -5.20 4.77
CA SER A 352 15.73 -5.94 5.93
C SER A 352 15.20 -7.32 5.53
N LEU A 353 14.53 -7.43 4.38
CA LEU A 353 14.11 -8.73 3.83
C LEU A 353 15.31 -9.60 3.46
N LEU A 354 16.33 -9.06 2.76
CA LEU A 354 17.56 -9.79 2.42
C LEU A 354 18.30 -10.24 3.66
N ASP A 355 18.43 -9.40 4.68
CA ASP A 355 19.07 -9.72 5.95
C ASP A 355 18.33 -10.88 6.67
N HIS A 356 16.97 -10.89 6.60
CA HIS A 356 16.16 -11.98 7.12
C HIS A 356 16.33 -13.30 6.32
N LEU A 357 16.62 -13.22 5.04
CA LEU A 357 16.86 -14.37 4.16
C LEU A 357 18.30 -14.91 4.26
N ALA A 358 19.22 -14.11 4.74
CA ALA A 358 20.62 -14.51 4.88
C ALA A 358 20.74 -15.70 5.87
N PRO A 359 21.58 -16.70 5.57
CA PRO A 359 21.87 -17.75 6.53
C PRO A 359 22.42 -17.14 7.83
N SER A 360 21.84 -17.51 8.97
CA SER A 360 22.37 -17.09 10.26
C SER A 360 23.84 -17.48 10.37
N ALA A 361 24.73 -16.53 10.67
CA ALA A 361 26.17 -16.73 10.77
C ALA A 361 26.60 -17.71 11.89
N ASN A 362 25.66 -18.38 12.58
CA ASN A 362 25.88 -19.13 13.80
C ASN A 362 25.64 -20.65 13.69
N ILE A 363 26.07 -21.33 12.61
CA ILE A 363 26.18 -22.81 12.62
C ILE A 363 27.57 -23.30 12.12
N ALA A 364 28.57 -22.46 12.06
CA ALA A 364 29.91 -22.88 11.58
C ALA A 364 30.99 -22.93 12.67
N SER A 365 30.62 -23.03 13.97
CA SER A 365 31.61 -23.17 15.05
C SER A 365 31.27 -24.27 16.06
N ALA A 366 30.61 -25.35 15.61
CA ALA A 366 30.43 -26.56 16.41
C ALA A 366 30.41 -27.78 15.48
N ALA A 367 31.58 -28.15 14.97
CA ALA A 367 31.91 -29.46 14.43
C ALA A 367 33.42 -29.73 14.67
#